data_f49d01fa5b2702a46c7363e8fe9e5e76
#
_entry.id   f49d01fa5b2702a46c7363e8fe9e5e76
#
_cell.length_a   1.000
_cell.length_b   1.000
_cell.length_c   1.000
_cell.angle_alpha   90.00
_cell.angle_beta   90.00
_cell.angle_gamma   90.00
#
_symmetry.space_group_name_H-M   'P 1'
#
loop_
_entity.id
_entity.type
_entity.pdbx_description
1 polymer ?
#
loop_
_entity_poly.entity_id
_entity_poly.type
_entity_poly.pdbx_seq_one_letter_code
_entity_poly.pdbx_strand_id
1 'polypeptide(L)'
;MSITKERFFNEFKKDQATYDEIHENILDGVNIGGANFIILMCAIIIASVGLNMNATAVIIGAMLISPLMGPIIAIGYSVGIYNLKLLKKSAIILIIEIFISITTATIYFSLSPISSAGSEILSRTAPNIWDVIIAFTGGIAGIIGITRKKSGNILPGVAIATALMPPLCTSGYGLATKNIHIFLGAGYLFFINSFFIALSTLLVVKFMKIPTRNTLSEVKQKKLKKMIIVSTILVTIPSLISAATMVNSFLNNANLSNFIENEMPSEYILNKEINTKNKTIDLVIIGNTIDNSEEEKLQEALKYYNFSGYKLIIQQSTDNFPELKMYLDKIKEQDSGFIGDLEINKGKANSSSNNNVTSALNSVTSSLPGKFDDITRVYSGVLDNELPVFIINHSKDYIDKDAINAYILSNPELKNAKIYFEKEDSNKENTKPQ
;
A
#
# COMPACT_ATOMS: atom_id res chain seq x y z
N MET A 1 7.57 42.58 -7.22
CA MET A 1 6.72 41.36 -7.09
C MET A 1 5.54 41.31 -8.09
N SER A 2 4.99 42.45 -8.56
CA SER A 2 3.87 42.53 -9.53
C SER A 2 4.30 42.12 -10.96
N ILE A 3 5.46 42.58 -11.45
CA ILE A 3 5.96 42.34 -12.81
C ILE A 3 6.25 40.85 -13.08
N THR A 4 6.65 40.10 -12.07
CA THR A 4 6.92 38.66 -12.17
C THR A 4 5.63 37.85 -12.32
N LYS A 5 4.54 38.27 -11.68
CA LYS A 5 3.23 37.63 -11.75
C LYS A 5 2.57 37.80 -13.13
N GLU A 6 2.62 39.01 -13.69
CA GLU A 6 2.08 39.28 -15.04
C GLU A 6 2.87 38.54 -16.14
N ARG A 7 4.20 38.48 -16.00
CA ARG A 7 5.06 37.77 -16.94
C ARG A 7 4.79 36.27 -16.93
N PHE A 8 4.68 35.69 -15.74
CA PHE A 8 4.31 34.27 -15.59
C PHE A 8 2.93 33.96 -16.17
N PHE A 9 1.92 34.81 -15.92
CA PHE A 9 0.57 34.62 -16.48
C PHE A 9 0.53 34.78 -18.01
N ASN A 10 1.33 35.68 -18.58
CA ASN A 10 1.43 35.89 -20.02
C ASN A 10 2.15 34.73 -20.71
N GLU A 11 3.22 34.20 -20.13
CA GLU A 11 3.88 33.00 -20.62
C GLU A 11 2.97 31.77 -20.53
N PHE A 12 2.25 31.63 -19.40
CA PHE A 12 1.28 30.53 -19.23
C PHE A 12 0.15 30.57 -20.27
N LYS A 13 -0.28 31.74 -20.72
CA LYS A 13 -1.30 31.90 -21.76
C LYS A 13 -0.78 31.75 -23.17
N LYS A 14 0.50 31.94 -23.44
CA LYS A 14 1.08 31.98 -24.79
C LYS A 14 0.89 30.69 -25.58
N ASP A 15 0.96 29.53 -24.91
CA ASP A 15 0.80 28.19 -25.52
C ASP A 15 -0.57 27.55 -25.21
N GLN A 16 -1.51 28.32 -24.66
CA GLN A 16 -2.85 27.83 -24.38
C GLN A 16 -3.62 27.63 -25.70
N ALA A 17 -4.25 26.48 -25.87
CA ALA A 17 -5.18 26.19 -26.94
C ALA A 17 -6.45 27.05 -26.80
N THR A 18 -7.20 27.22 -27.87
CA THR A 18 -8.50 27.90 -27.82
C THR A 18 -9.47 27.12 -26.96
N TYR A 19 -10.50 27.79 -26.43
CA TYR A 19 -11.49 27.08 -25.60
C TYR A 19 -12.27 26.02 -26.40
N ASP A 20 -12.36 26.15 -27.71
CA ASP A 20 -12.99 25.16 -28.57
C ASP A 20 -12.09 23.95 -28.75
N GLU A 21 -10.82 24.16 -29.06
CA GLU A 21 -9.81 23.07 -29.11
C GLU A 21 -9.70 22.30 -27.78
N ILE A 22 -9.70 23.01 -26.65
CA ILE A 22 -9.71 22.35 -25.31
C ILE A 22 -10.95 21.46 -25.17
N HIS A 23 -12.11 21.96 -25.61
CA HIS A 23 -13.36 21.20 -25.52
C HIS A 23 -13.31 19.96 -26.41
N GLU A 24 -12.83 20.08 -27.64
CA GLU A 24 -12.67 18.96 -28.58
C GLU A 24 -11.69 17.91 -28.03
N ASN A 25 -10.53 18.32 -27.55
CA ASN A 25 -9.54 17.40 -26.94
C ASN A 25 -10.14 16.59 -25.77
N ILE A 26 -11.01 17.22 -24.97
CA ILE A 26 -11.69 16.52 -23.87
C ILE A 26 -12.80 15.61 -24.40
N LEU A 27 -13.52 16.01 -25.44
CA LEU A 27 -14.53 15.16 -26.06
C LEU A 27 -13.91 13.92 -26.70
N ASP A 28 -12.76 14.05 -27.34
CA ASP A 28 -12.02 12.94 -27.93
C ASP A 28 -11.61 11.91 -26.86
N GLY A 29 -11.20 12.39 -25.66
CA GLY A 29 -10.91 11.51 -24.52
C GLY A 29 -12.16 10.76 -23.96
N VAL A 30 -13.36 11.13 -24.38
CA VAL A 30 -14.64 10.52 -23.99
C VAL A 30 -15.33 9.82 -25.17
N ASN A 31 -14.82 9.97 -26.40
CA ASN A 31 -15.33 9.26 -27.57
C ASN A 31 -14.63 7.90 -27.71
N ILE A 32 -15.07 6.94 -26.91
CA ILE A 32 -14.47 5.61 -26.89
C ILE A 32 -15.08 4.78 -28.00
N GLY A 33 -14.31 4.53 -29.07
CA GLY A 33 -14.59 3.51 -30.07
C GLY A 33 -14.26 2.11 -29.56
N GLY A 34 -14.75 1.06 -30.24
CA GLY A 34 -14.47 -0.32 -29.85
C GLY A 34 -12.98 -0.66 -29.71
N ALA A 35 -12.12 -0.01 -30.50
CA ALA A 35 -10.67 -0.18 -30.43
C ALA A 35 -10.10 0.23 -29.05
N ASN A 36 -10.61 1.29 -28.43
CA ASN A 36 -10.15 1.76 -27.11
C ASN A 36 -10.46 0.75 -26.00
N PHE A 37 -11.57 0.02 -26.09
CA PHE A 37 -11.86 -1.07 -25.14
C PHE A 37 -10.92 -2.24 -25.29
N ILE A 38 -10.52 -2.58 -26.51
CA ILE A 38 -9.51 -3.62 -26.75
C ILE A 38 -8.16 -3.17 -26.20
N ILE A 39 -7.76 -1.93 -26.43
CA ILE A 39 -6.52 -1.34 -25.87
C ILE A 39 -6.57 -1.39 -24.33
N LEU A 40 -7.70 -1.03 -23.73
CA LEU A 40 -7.89 -1.10 -22.28
C LEU A 40 -7.72 -2.53 -21.76
N MET A 41 -8.35 -3.53 -22.39
CA MET A 41 -8.20 -4.93 -22.00
C MET A 41 -6.75 -5.40 -22.09
N CYS A 42 -6.05 -5.08 -23.19
CA CYS A 42 -4.63 -5.39 -23.34
C CYS A 42 -3.80 -4.72 -22.25
N ALA A 43 -4.03 -3.44 -21.98
CA ALA A 43 -3.34 -2.71 -20.93
C ALA A 43 -3.57 -3.34 -19.54
N ILE A 44 -4.81 -3.74 -19.22
CA ILE A 44 -5.17 -4.43 -17.97
C ILE A 44 -4.45 -5.77 -17.85
N ILE A 45 -4.38 -6.56 -18.93
CA ILE A 45 -3.65 -7.83 -18.91
C ILE A 45 -2.16 -7.59 -18.64
N ILE A 46 -1.51 -6.64 -19.35
CA ILE A 46 -0.09 -6.32 -19.15
C ILE A 46 0.15 -5.84 -17.72
N ALA A 47 -0.71 -4.96 -17.18
CA ALA A 47 -0.60 -4.50 -15.80
C ALA A 47 -0.78 -5.63 -14.79
N SER A 48 -1.72 -6.54 -15.03
CA SER A 48 -1.97 -7.70 -14.16
C SER A 48 -0.79 -8.68 -14.16
N VAL A 49 -0.15 -8.89 -15.32
CA VAL A 49 1.12 -9.64 -15.42
C VAL A 49 2.20 -8.93 -14.60
N GLY A 50 2.34 -7.62 -14.77
CA GLY A 50 3.32 -6.81 -14.03
C GLY A 50 3.12 -6.86 -12.52
N LEU A 51 1.87 -6.79 -12.05
CA LEU A 51 1.50 -6.93 -10.63
C LEU A 51 1.83 -8.32 -10.09
N ASN A 52 1.55 -9.35 -10.86
CA ASN A 52 1.79 -10.73 -10.48
C ASN A 52 3.29 -11.06 -10.36
N MET A 53 4.10 -10.42 -11.20
CA MET A 53 5.56 -10.59 -11.24
C MET A 53 6.33 -9.57 -10.39
N ASN A 54 5.63 -8.68 -9.67
CA ASN A 54 6.22 -7.54 -8.97
C ASN A 54 7.12 -6.67 -9.88
N ALA A 55 6.79 -6.58 -11.17
CA ALA A 55 7.55 -5.86 -12.17
C ALA A 55 7.02 -4.44 -12.39
N THR A 56 7.44 -3.49 -11.57
CA THR A 56 6.97 -2.08 -11.59
C THR A 56 7.13 -1.43 -12.97
N ALA A 57 8.21 -1.73 -13.71
CA ALA A 57 8.42 -1.18 -15.04
C ALA A 57 7.36 -1.62 -16.06
N VAL A 58 6.91 -2.89 -15.99
CA VAL A 58 5.83 -3.43 -16.84
C VAL A 58 4.50 -2.74 -16.50
N ILE A 59 4.23 -2.56 -15.21
CA ILE A 59 3.04 -1.87 -14.73
C ILE A 59 2.99 -0.44 -15.28
N ILE A 60 4.11 0.31 -15.19
CA ILE A 60 4.22 1.68 -15.73
C ILE A 60 3.98 1.69 -17.24
N GLY A 61 4.58 0.75 -18.00
CA GLY A 61 4.37 0.63 -19.45
C GLY A 61 2.89 0.42 -19.81
N ALA A 62 2.19 -0.44 -19.09
CA ALA A 62 0.76 -0.68 -19.28
C ALA A 62 -0.10 0.57 -19.03
N MET A 63 0.25 1.33 -17.98
CA MET A 63 -0.47 2.57 -17.64
C MET A 63 -0.44 3.61 -18.74
N LEU A 64 0.65 3.68 -19.52
CA LEU A 64 0.82 4.67 -20.59
C LEU A 64 -0.16 4.50 -21.75
N ILE A 65 -0.64 3.28 -21.97
CA ILE A 65 -1.58 2.97 -23.06
C ILE A 65 -3.04 2.94 -22.59
N SER A 66 -3.30 3.14 -21.30
CA SER A 66 -4.65 3.05 -20.72
C SER A 66 -5.50 4.31 -21.03
N PRO A 67 -6.73 4.17 -21.51
CA PRO A 67 -7.64 5.30 -21.77
C PRO A 67 -8.37 5.85 -20.54
N LEU A 68 -8.22 5.26 -19.36
CA LEU A 68 -8.96 5.56 -18.12
C LEU A 68 -8.92 7.05 -17.69
N MET A 69 -7.89 7.79 -18.10
CA MET A 69 -7.71 9.19 -17.72
C MET A 69 -8.77 10.12 -18.34
N GLY A 70 -9.15 9.87 -19.60
CA GLY A 70 -10.03 10.75 -20.37
C GLY A 70 -11.38 11.02 -19.69
N PRO A 71 -12.15 9.98 -19.35
CA PRO A 71 -13.44 10.15 -18.69
C PRO A 71 -13.36 10.87 -17.33
N ILE A 72 -12.32 10.65 -16.54
CA ILE A 72 -12.16 11.27 -15.21
C ILE A 72 -11.89 12.76 -15.33
N ILE A 73 -10.98 13.17 -16.23
CA ILE A 73 -10.75 14.59 -16.52
C ILE A 73 -12.03 15.23 -17.08
N ALA A 74 -12.73 14.55 -17.99
CA ALA A 74 -13.97 15.05 -18.56
C ALA A 74 -15.07 15.23 -17.50
N ILE A 75 -15.13 14.40 -16.45
CA ILE A 75 -16.01 14.60 -15.30
C ILE A 75 -15.67 15.93 -14.61
N GLY A 76 -14.43 16.16 -14.22
CA GLY A 76 -14.00 17.40 -13.57
C GLY A 76 -14.25 18.64 -14.44
N TYR A 77 -13.92 18.55 -15.72
CA TYR A 77 -14.18 19.60 -16.72
C TYR A 77 -15.66 19.91 -16.86
N SER A 78 -16.50 18.89 -17.07
CA SER A 78 -17.93 19.04 -17.30
C SER A 78 -18.65 19.70 -16.13
N VAL A 79 -18.23 19.39 -14.90
CA VAL A 79 -18.70 20.07 -13.70
C VAL A 79 -18.23 21.52 -13.68
N GLY A 80 -16.99 21.80 -14.10
CA GLY A 80 -16.40 23.14 -14.19
C GLY A 80 -17.15 24.07 -15.13
N ILE A 81 -17.59 23.58 -16.29
CA ILE A 81 -18.34 24.34 -17.31
C ILE A 81 -19.86 24.17 -17.20
N TYR A 82 -20.37 23.49 -16.17
CA TYR A 82 -21.81 23.21 -15.95
C TYR A 82 -22.50 22.42 -17.07
N ASN A 83 -21.76 21.52 -17.74
CA ASN A 83 -22.32 20.68 -18.83
C ASN A 83 -22.75 19.30 -18.31
N LEU A 84 -24.03 19.17 -17.89
CA LEU A 84 -24.58 17.92 -17.36
C LEU A 84 -24.66 16.78 -18.38
N LYS A 85 -24.78 17.09 -19.68
CA LYS A 85 -24.82 16.06 -20.75
C LYS A 85 -23.43 15.37 -20.82
N LEU A 86 -22.39 16.19 -20.87
CA LEU A 86 -21.01 15.67 -20.89
C LEU A 86 -20.67 14.92 -19.57
N LEU A 87 -21.10 15.45 -18.42
CA LEU A 87 -20.94 14.78 -17.14
C LEU A 87 -21.54 13.36 -17.15
N LYS A 88 -22.82 13.26 -17.60
CA LYS A 88 -23.48 11.95 -17.67
C LYS A 88 -22.79 11.01 -18.65
N LYS A 89 -22.37 11.49 -19.82
CA LYS A 89 -21.65 10.69 -20.82
C LYS A 89 -20.32 10.16 -20.22
N SER A 90 -19.51 11.04 -19.64
CA SER A 90 -18.21 10.68 -19.05
C SER A 90 -18.35 9.69 -17.89
N ALA A 91 -19.34 9.88 -17.01
CA ALA A 91 -19.60 8.97 -15.90
C ALA A 91 -20.02 7.57 -16.39
N ILE A 92 -20.87 7.48 -17.41
CA ILE A 92 -21.28 6.18 -17.98
C ILE A 92 -20.07 5.46 -18.57
N ILE A 93 -19.25 6.17 -19.33
CA ILE A 93 -18.04 5.60 -19.94
C ILE A 93 -17.07 5.10 -18.87
N LEU A 94 -16.83 5.90 -17.84
CA LEU A 94 -15.97 5.49 -16.73
C LEU A 94 -16.48 4.20 -16.04
N ILE A 95 -17.79 4.08 -15.82
CA ILE A 95 -18.40 2.88 -15.25
C ILE A 95 -18.16 1.66 -16.17
N ILE A 96 -18.31 1.83 -17.48
CA ILE A 96 -18.05 0.75 -18.44
C ILE A 96 -16.57 0.34 -18.41
N GLU A 97 -15.66 1.31 -18.40
CA GLU A 97 -14.22 1.04 -18.31
C GLU A 97 -13.82 0.34 -17.01
N ILE A 98 -14.38 0.74 -15.87
CA ILE A 98 -14.19 0.07 -14.58
C ILE A 98 -14.64 -1.39 -14.67
N PHE A 99 -15.86 -1.62 -15.22
CA PHE A 99 -16.40 -2.98 -15.34
C PHE A 99 -15.53 -3.88 -16.23
N ILE A 100 -15.13 -3.36 -17.40
CA ILE A 100 -14.22 -4.08 -18.32
C ILE A 100 -12.88 -4.37 -17.62
N SER A 101 -12.32 -3.38 -16.94
CA SER A 101 -11.02 -3.51 -16.26
C SER A 101 -11.05 -4.59 -15.17
N ILE A 102 -12.03 -4.51 -14.26
CA ILE A 102 -12.18 -5.49 -13.17
C ILE A 102 -12.45 -6.89 -13.74
N THR A 103 -13.33 -7.01 -14.73
CA THR A 103 -13.65 -8.31 -15.35
C THR A 103 -12.41 -8.92 -16.01
N THR A 104 -11.69 -8.13 -16.82
CA THR A 104 -10.45 -8.59 -17.50
C THR A 104 -9.38 -9.02 -16.50
N ALA A 105 -9.15 -8.23 -15.45
CA ALA A 105 -8.20 -8.56 -14.39
C ALA A 105 -8.64 -9.83 -13.63
N THR A 106 -9.92 -9.95 -13.29
CA THR A 106 -10.47 -11.14 -12.61
C THR A 106 -10.24 -12.41 -13.44
N ILE A 107 -10.51 -12.36 -14.75
CA ILE A 107 -10.27 -13.50 -15.65
C ILE A 107 -8.77 -13.86 -15.66
N TYR A 108 -7.90 -12.87 -15.82
CA TYR A 108 -6.45 -13.09 -15.81
C TYR A 108 -5.98 -13.77 -14.51
N PHE A 109 -6.32 -13.20 -13.34
CA PHE A 109 -5.88 -13.75 -12.06
C PHE A 109 -6.53 -15.10 -11.71
N SER A 110 -7.73 -15.38 -12.23
CA SER A 110 -8.37 -16.70 -12.08
C SER A 110 -7.67 -17.80 -12.90
N LEU A 111 -7.02 -17.42 -14.00
CA LEU A 111 -6.27 -18.33 -14.87
C LEU A 111 -4.77 -18.40 -14.50
N SER A 112 -4.27 -17.44 -13.73
CA SER A 112 -2.86 -17.37 -13.35
C SER A 112 -2.50 -18.49 -12.36
N PRO A 113 -1.39 -19.21 -12.58
CA PRO A 113 -0.91 -20.21 -11.62
C PRO A 113 -0.32 -19.58 -10.34
N ILE A 114 -0.01 -18.29 -10.35
CA ILE A 114 0.54 -17.56 -9.20
C ILE A 114 -0.62 -16.94 -8.43
N SER A 115 -0.97 -17.52 -7.30
CA SER A 115 -2.11 -17.11 -6.48
C SER A 115 -1.71 -16.21 -5.27
N SER A 116 -0.42 -16.12 -4.95
CA SER A 116 0.05 -15.27 -3.84
C SER A 116 0.04 -13.79 -4.21
N ALA A 117 -0.45 -12.95 -3.28
CA ALA A 117 -0.41 -11.50 -3.45
C ALA A 117 1.01 -10.99 -3.28
N GLY A 118 1.63 -10.50 -4.35
CA GLY A 118 2.90 -9.81 -4.30
C GLY A 118 2.81 -8.43 -3.63
N SER A 119 3.95 -7.82 -3.34
CA SER A 119 4.04 -6.52 -2.69
C SER A 119 3.37 -5.41 -3.51
N GLU A 120 3.46 -5.44 -4.84
CA GLU A 120 2.78 -4.49 -5.72
C GLU A 120 1.25 -4.58 -5.61
N ILE A 121 0.69 -5.78 -5.43
CA ILE A 121 -0.74 -5.98 -5.19
C ILE A 121 -1.12 -5.42 -3.81
N LEU A 122 -0.38 -5.81 -2.76
CA LEU A 122 -0.68 -5.42 -1.39
C LEU A 122 -0.57 -3.92 -1.16
N SER A 123 0.39 -3.24 -1.80
CA SER A 123 0.56 -1.78 -1.71
C SER A 123 -0.64 -0.99 -2.26
N ARG A 124 -1.54 -1.63 -3.03
CA ARG A 124 -2.73 -1.02 -3.62
C ARG A 124 -4.03 -1.36 -2.89
N THR A 125 -3.93 -2.01 -1.73
CA THR A 125 -5.12 -2.42 -0.95
C THR A 125 -5.60 -1.38 0.05
N ALA A 126 -4.80 -0.37 0.35
CA ALA A 126 -5.17 0.69 1.29
C ALA A 126 -4.72 2.06 0.78
N PRO A 127 -5.61 3.07 0.77
CA PRO A 127 -5.23 4.42 0.38
C PRO A 127 -4.33 5.07 1.44
N ASN A 128 -3.38 5.87 0.96
CA ASN A 128 -2.51 6.68 1.81
C ASN A 128 -2.53 8.16 1.37
N ILE A 129 -1.95 9.05 2.18
CA ILE A 129 -1.94 10.48 1.88
C ILE A 129 -1.15 10.80 0.61
N TRP A 130 -0.12 10.02 0.31
CA TRP A 130 0.71 10.23 -0.87
C TRP A 130 -0.07 9.95 -2.16
N ASP A 131 -0.97 8.95 -2.14
CA ASP A 131 -1.86 8.67 -3.28
C ASP A 131 -2.76 9.88 -3.58
N VAL A 132 -3.30 10.51 -2.56
CA VAL A 132 -4.12 11.72 -2.70
C VAL A 132 -3.32 12.88 -3.31
N ILE A 133 -2.09 13.10 -2.83
CA ILE A 133 -1.21 14.15 -3.36
C ILE A 133 -0.84 13.86 -4.81
N ILE A 134 -0.49 12.61 -5.15
CA ILE A 134 -0.17 12.18 -6.51
C ILE A 134 -1.39 12.35 -7.42
N ALA A 135 -2.56 11.91 -7.00
CA ALA A 135 -3.79 12.03 -7.77
C ALA A 135 -4.16 13.51 -8.03
N PHE A 136 -4.06 14.34 -7.01
CA PHE A 136 -4.38 15.77 -7.11
C PHE A 136 -3.40 16.52 -8.02
N THR A 137 -2.09 16.36 -7.81
CA THR A 137 -1.06 16.99 -8.63
C THR A 137 -1.02 16.43 -10.05
N GLY A 138 -1.21 15.11 -10.21
CA GLY A 138 -1.36 14.47 -11.49
C GLY A 138 -2.56 15.01 -12.28
N GLY A 139 -3.71 15.20 -11.62
CA GLY A 139 -4.90 15.79 -12.23
C GLY A 139 -4.68 17.25 -12.67
N ILE A 140 -3.94 18.06 -11.89
CA ILE A 140 -3.51 19.40 -12.34
C ILE A 140 -2.66 19.30 -13.61
N ALA A 141 -1.64 18.45 -13.60
CA ALA A 141 -0.74 18.28 -14.73
C ALA A 141 -1.49 17.79 -15.98
N GLY A 142 -2.43 16.85 -15.82
CA GLY A 142 -3.25 16.28 -16.88
C GLY A 142 -4.11 17.32 -17.57
N ILE A 143 -4.89 18.10 -16.82
CA ILE A 143 -5.73 19.13 -17.43
C ILE A 143 -4.90 20.25 -18.05
N ILE A 144 -3.79 20.67 -17.42
CA ILE A 144 -2.91 21.66 -18.01
C ILE A 144 -2.34 21.16 -19.33
N GLY A 145 -1.93 19.88 -19.42
CA GLY A 145 -1.43 19.27 -20.65
C GLY A 145 -2.46 19.32 -21.79
N ILE A 146 -3.71 18.96 -21.50
CA ILE A 146 -4.80 19.00 -22.49
C ILE A 146 -5.10 20.42 -22.97
N THR A 147 -4.82 21.44 -22.15
CA THR A 147 -5.07 22.85 -22.51
C THR A 147 -3.96 23.46 -23.38
N ARG A 148 -2.92 22.72 -23.78
CA ARG A 148 -1.82 23.23 -24.60
C ARG A 148 -2.05 22.97 -26.09
N LYS A 149 -1.58 23.91 -26.97
CA LYS A 149 -1.64 23.79 -28.44
C LYS A 149 -0.85 22.59 -28.96
N LYS A 150 0.27 22.28 -28.34
CA LYS A 150 1.08 21.09 -28.59
C LYS A 150 0.88 20.13 -27.43
N SER A 151 -0.27 19.47 -27.42
CA SER A 151 -0.52 18.46 -26.39
C SER A 151 0.31 17.21 -26.68
N GLY A 152 1.52 17.19 -26.14
CA GLY A 152 2.23 15.95 -25.90
C GLY A 152 1.50 15.21 -24.78
N ASN A 153 0.46 14.46 -25.12
CA ASN A 153 -0.42 13.77 -24.15
C ASN A 153 0.28 12.73 -23.28
N ILE A 154 1.56 12.46 -23.52
CA ILE A 154 2.28 11.35 -22.91
C ILE A 154 2.68 11.66 -21.46
N LEU A 155 3.22 12.84 -21.18
CA LEU A 155 3.77 13.16 -19.85
C LEU A 155 2.70 13.32 -18.75
N PRO A 156 1.57 14.03 -18.96
CA PRO A 156 0.52 14.12 -17.94
C PRO A 156 -0.19 12.78 -17.73
N GLY A 157 -0.31 11.96 -18.79
CA GLY A 157 -0.93 10.64 -18.71
C GLY A 157 -0.22 9.69 -17.76
N VAL A 158 1.12 9.76 -17.68
CA VAL A 158 1.91 8.87 -16.81
C VAL A 158 1.55 9.07 -15.34
N ALA A 159 1.58 10.31 -14.86
CA ALA A 159 1.34 10.60 -13.43
C ALA A 159 -0.08 10.23 -12.97
N ILE A 160 -1.08 10.40 -13.85
CA ILE A 160 -2.48 10.04 -13.55
C ILE A 160 -2.70 8.54 -13.66
N ALA A 161 -2.13 7.90 -14.68
CA ALA A 161 -2.31 6.48 -14.91
C ALA A 161 -1.73 5.63 -13.76
N THR A 162 -0.64 6.08 -13.11
CA THR A 162 -0.06 5.39 -11.94
C THR A 162 -1.03 5.26 -10.78
N ALA A 163 -1.97 6.19 -10.64
CA ALA A 163 -2.94 6.23 -9.56
C ALA A 163 -4.24 5.43 -9.84
N LEU A 164 -4.53 5.08 -11.11
CA LEU A 164 -5.85 4.56 -11.50
C LEU A 164 -5.85 3.06 -11.84
N MET A 165 -4.93 2.63 -12.71
CA MET A 165 -4.99 1.31 -13.31
C MET A 165 -4.62 0.19 -12.32
N PRO A 166 -3.53 0.26 -11.53
CA PRO A 166 -3.16 -0.80 -10.61
C PRO A 166 -4.24 -1.10 -9.56
N PRO A 167 -4.92 -0.12 -8.95
CA PRO A 167 -6.03 -0.39 -8.04
C PRO A 167 -7.17 -1.17 -8.68
N LEU A 168 -7.52 -0.93 -9.95
CA LEU A 168 -8.55 -1.70 -10.64
C LEU A 168 -8.10 -3.15 -10.90
N CYS A 169 -6.84 -3.36 -11.30
CA CYS A 169 -6.27 -4.70 -11.44
C CYS A 169 -6.25 -5.43 -10.09
N THR A 170 -5.86 -4.75 -9.02
CA THR A 170 -5.86 -5.32 -7.65
C THR A 170 -7.27 -5.64 -7.17
N SER A 171 -8.29 -4.82 -7.52
CA SER A 171 -9.69 -5.17 -7.25
C SER A 171 -10.08 -6.46 -7.99
N GLY A 172 -9.66 -6.63 -9.26
CA GLY A 172 -9.87 -7.86 -10.02
C GLY A 172 -9.19 -9.07 -9.37
N TYR A 173 -7.98 -8.90 -8.83
CA TYR A 173 -7.30 -9.92 -8.03
C TYR A 173 -8.11 -10.29 -6.78
N GLY A 174 -8.63 -9.31 -6.05
CA GLY A 174 -9.48 -9.53 -4.89
C GLY A 174 -10.73 -10.36 -5.18
N LEU A 175 -11.36 -10.14 -6.36
CA LEU A 175 -12.49 -10.96 -6.82
C LEU A 175 -12.06 -12.39 -7.19
N ALA A 176 -10.95 -12.54 -7.92
CA ALA A 176 -10.42 -13.83 -8.34
C ALA A 176 -10.07 -14.73 -7.14
N THR A 177 -9.48 -14.14 -6.09
CA THR A 177 -9.07 -14.83 -4.86
C THR A 177 -10.16 -14.86 -3.79
N LYS A 178 -11.36 -14.34 -4.07
CA LYS A 178 -12.48 -14.22 -3.12
C LYS A 178 -12.13 -13.43 -1.85
N ASN A 179 -11.16 -12.54 -1.92
CA ASN A 179 -10.75 -11.68 -0.81
C ASN A 179 -11.45 -10.32 -0.91
N ILE A 180 -12.55 -10.18 -0.16
CA ILE A 180 -13.37 -8.97 -0.16
C ILE A 180 -12.62 -7.74 0.36
N HIS A 181 -11.66 -7.90 1.26
CA HIS A 181 -10.88 -6.78 1.80
C HIS A 181 -9.96 -6.18 0.74
N ILE A 182 -9.30 -7.02 -0.07
CA ILE A 182 -8.49 -6.57 -1.21
C ILE A 182 -9.37 -5.90 -2.26
N PHE A 183 -10.52 -6.50 -2.59
CA PHE A 183 -11.46 -5.94 -3.57
C PHE A 183 -11.93 -4.54 -3.16
N LEU A 184 -12.46 -4.40 -1.94
CA LEU A 184 -13.00 -3.13 -1.46
C LEU A 184 -11.90 -2.09 -1.20
N GLY A 185 -10.76 -2.50 -0.64
CA GLY A 185 -9.63 -1.61 -0.36
C GLY A 185 -9.07 -0.99 -1.64
N ALA A 186 -8.79 -1.80 -2.65
CA ALA A 186 -8.30 -1.34 -3.95
C ALA A 186 -9.36 -0.54 -4.73
N GLY A 187 -10.63 -0.95 -4.69
CA GLY A 187 -11.73 -0.20 -5.28
C GLY A 187 -11.91 1.18 -4.63
N TYR A 188 -11.74 1.27 -3.32
CA TYR A 188 -11.78 2.52 -2.59
C TYR A 188 -10.59 3.43 -2.93
N LEU A 189 -9.38 2.88 -3.06
CA LEU A 189 -8.21 3.63 -3.53
C LEU A 189 -8.43 4.21 -4.93
N PHE A 190 -8.95 3.42 -5.87
CA PHE A 190 -9.32 3.90 -7.21
C PHE A 190 -10.34 5.06 -7.13
N PHE A 191 -11.36 4.91 -6.30
CA PHE A 191 -12.41 5.93 -6.14
C PHE A 191 -11.84 7.25 -5.61
N ILE A 192 -10.99 7.21 -4.57
CA ILE A 192 -10.34 8.40 -4.01
C ILE A 192 -9.48 9.09 -5.07
N ASN A 193 -8.62 8.33 -5.76
CA ASN A 193 -7.74 8.88 -6.78
C ASN A 193 -8.53 9.53 -7.92
N SER A 194 -9.57 8.86 -8.44
CA SER A 194 -10.47 9.40 -9.47
C SER A 194 -11.15 10.69 -9.02
N PHE A 195 -11.59 10.72 -7.75
CA PHE A 195 -12.23 11.89 -7.18
C PHE A 195 -11.26 13.09 -7.10
N PHE A 196 -10.04 12.90 -6.61
CA PHE A 196 -9.08 13.99 -6.48
C PHE A 196 -8.56 14.47 -7.84
N ILE A 197 -8.43 13.61 -8.84
CA ILE A 197 -8.13 13.99 -10.23
C ILE A 197 -9.27 14.85 -10.80
N ALA A 198 -10.52 14.44 -10.65
CA ALA A 198 -11.67 15.21 -11.13
C ALA A 198 -11.79 16.56 -10.38
N LEU A 199 -11.55 16.58 -9.08
CA LEU A 199 -11.58 17.79 -8.26
C LEU A 199 -10.47 18.78 -8.67
N SER A 200 -9.24 18.31 -8.86
CA SER A 200 -8.12 19.15 -9.31
C SER A 200 -8.39 19.71 -10.72
N THR A 201 -8.93 18.89 -11.62
CA THR A 201 -9.40 19.32 -12.95
C THR A 201 -10.44 20.43 -12.84
N LEU A 202 -11.46 20.25 -12.00
CA LEU A 202 -12.48 21.27 -11.73
C LEU A 202 -11.86 22.61 -11.28
N LEU A 203 -10.90 22.53 -10.33
CA LEU A 203 -10.26 23.73 -9.79
C LEU A 203 -9.46 24.47 -10.87
N VAL A 204 -8.69 23.75 -11.69
CA VAL A 204 -7.92 24.33 -12.81
C VAL A 204 -8.85 24.97 -13.84
N VAL A 205 -9.95 24.29 -14.24
CA VAL A 205 -10.96 24.82 -15.18
C VAL A 205 -11.55 26.12 -14.65
N LYS A 206 -11.87 26.20 -13.36
CA LYS A 206 -12.36 27.43 -12.71
C LYS A 206 -11.29 28.51 -12.66
N PHE A 207 -10.04 28.16 -12.35
CA PHE A 207 -8.90 29.08 -12.32
C PHE A 207 -8.63 29.69 -13.70
N MET A 208 -8.68 28.87 -14.75
CA MET A 208 -8.50 29.31 -16.14
C MET A 208 -9.69 30.11 -16.68
N LYS A 209 -10.79 30.22 -15.91
CA LYS A 209 -12.03 30.92 -16.31
C LYS A 209 -12.58 30.42 -17.67
N ILE A 210 -12.53 29.11 -17.91
CA ILE A 210 -13.09 28.52 -19.12
C ILE A 210 -14.61 28.84 -19.17
N PRO A 211 -15.11 29.38 -20.28
CA PRO A 211 -16.53 29.83 -20.38
C PRO A 211 -17.49 28.66 -20.24
N THR A 212 -18.64 28.92 -19.61
CA THR A 212 -19.72 27.94 -19.49
C THR A 212 -20.41 27.79 -20.81
N ARG A 213 -20.60 26.56 -21.33
CA ARG A 213 -21.26 26.27 -22.60
C ARG A 213 -22.78 26.02 -22.48
N ASN A 214 -23.29 25.77 -21.29
CA ASN A 214 -24.71 25.59 -21.02
C ASN A 214 -25.13 26.47 -19.84
N THR A 215 -26.17 27.28 -20.08
CA THR A 215 -26.84 28.08 -19.04
C THR A 215 -27.78 27.17 -18.23
N LEU A 216 -27.25 26.55 -17.17
CA LEU A 216 -28.12 25.95 -16.16
C LEU A 216 -28.86 27.06 -15.41
N SER A 217 -30.14 26.84 -15.10
CA SER A 217 -30.87 27.76 -14.21
C SER A 217 -30.10 27.92 -12.89
N GLU A 218 -30.14 29.09 -12.29
CA GLU A 218 -29.41 29.42 -11.04
C GLU A 218 -29.68 28.39 -9.93
N VAL A 219 -30.91 27.87 -9.85
CA VAL A 219 -31.29 26.84 -8.87
C VAL A 219 -30.48 25.53 -9.08
N LYS A 220 -30.32 25.09 -10.34
CA LYS A 220 -29.54 23.91 -10.68
C LYS A 220 -28.05 24.12 -10.44
N GLN A 221 -27.54 25.32 -10.74
CA GLN A 221 -26.13 25.66 -10.43
C GLN A 221 -25.85 25.65 -8.91
N LYS A 222 -26.76 26.24 -8.09
CA LYS A 222 -26.65 26.21 -6.63
C LYS A 222 -26.68 24.77 -6.07
N LYS A 223 -27.60 23.91 -6.61
CA LYS A 223 -27.71 22.50 -6.24
C LYS A 223 -26.42 21.73 -6.59
N LEU A 224 -25.87 21.92 -7.79
CA LEU A 224 -24.64 21.28 -8.23
C LEU A 224 -23.46 21.71 -7.36
N LYS A 225 -23.32 23.03 -7.09
CA LYS A 225 -22.28 23.54 -6.20
C LYS A 225 -22.36 22.93 -4.80
N LYS A 226 -23.56 22.85 -4.22
CA LYS A 226 -23.77 22.19 -2.91
C LYS A 226 -23.40 20.72 -2.96
N MET A 227 -23.77 19.99 -4.01
CA MET A 227 -23.41 18.57 -4.19
C MET A 227 -21.89 18.37 -4.26
N ILE A 228 -21.16 19.24 -5.00
CA ILE A 228 -19.70 19.17 -5.08
C ILE A 228 -19.07 19.39 -3.69
N ILE A 229 -19.51 20.41 -2.95
CA ILE A 229 -18.99 20.70 -1.62
C ILE A 229 -19.22 19.50 -0.69
N VAL A 230 -20.45 18.97 -0.67
CA VAL A 230 -20.78 17.83 0.19
C VAL A 230 -19.98 16.59 -0.19
N SER A 231 -19.83 16.27 -1.49
CA SER A 231 -19.03 15.14 -1.92
C SER A 231 -17.54 15.33 -1.61
N THR A 232 -17.02 16.56 -1.74
CA THR A 232 -15.64 16.87 -1.36
C THR A 232 -15.39 16.62 0.12
N ILE A 233 -16.27 17.11 0.98
CA ILE A 233 -16.17 16.89 2.44
C ILE A 233 -16.27 15.37 2.76
N LEU A 234 -17.24 14.69 2.14
CA LEU A 234 -17.49 13.25 2.36
C LEU A 234 -16.27 12.38 1.99
N VAL A 235 -15.53 12.73 0.95
CA VAL A 235 -14.35 11.98 0.50
C VAL A 235 -13.09 12.43 1.24
N THR A 236 -12.95 13.73 1.51
CA THR A 236 -11.73 14.28 2.14
C THR A 236 -11.60 13.86 3.59
N ILE A 237 -12.69 13.85 4.38
CA ILE A 237 -12.63 13.52 5.81
C ILE A 237 -12.11 12.08 6.04
N PRO A 238 -12.67 11.02 5.44
CA PRO A 238 -12.13 9.66 5.60
C PRO A 238 -10.67 9.52 5.11
N SER A 239 -10.32 10.21 4.02
CA SER A 239 -8.95 10.22 3.50
C SER A 239 -7.96 10.85 4.48
N LEU A 240 -8.33 11.95 5.15
CA LEU A 240 -7.50 12.58 6.18
C LEU A 240 -7.36 11.71 7.43
N ILE A 241 -8.43 11.03 7.84
CA ILE A 241 -8.39 10.08 8.98
C ILE A 241 -7.44 8.92 8.64
N SER A 242 -7.56 8.34 7.45
CA SER A 242 -6.68 7.27 6.98
C SER A 242 -5.22 7.72 6.94
N ALA A 243 -4.97 8.94 6.44
CA ALA A 243 -3.65 9.54 6.42
C ALA A 243 -3.06 9.71 7.84
N ALA A 244 -3.85 10.24 8.77
CA ALA A 244 -3.42 10.44 10.16
C ALA A 244 -3.09 9.10 10.85
N THR A 245 -3.89 8.07 10.64
CA THR A 245 -3.62 6.73 11.18
C THR A 245 -2.34 6.13 10.60
N MET A 246 -2.08 6.31 9.31
CA MET A 246 -0.86 5.85 8.67
C MET A 246 0.39 6.56 9.19
N VAL A 247 0.33 7.92 9.31
CA VAL A 247 1.44 8.70 9.88
C VAL A 247 1.71 8.26 11.32
N ASN A 248 0.68 8.08 12.13
CA ASN A 248 0.82 7.60 13.50
C ASN A 248 1.43 6.19 13.55
N SER A 249 1.02 5.28 12.67
CA SER A 249 1.62 3.95 12.58
C SER A 249 3.09 4.00 12.18
N PHE A 250 3.44 4.88 11.23
CA PHE A 250 4.83 5.08 10.83
C PHE A 250 5.68 5.63 11.98
N LEU A 251 5.19 6.66 12.69
CA LEU A 251 5.88 7.25 13.84
C LEU A 251 6.03 6.23 14.97
N ASN A 252 4.99 5.45 15.25
CA ASN A 252 5.04 4.40 16.27
C ASN A 252 6.07 3.33 15.91
N ASN A 253 6.12 2.88 14.66
CA ASN A 253 7.13 1.90 14.22
C ASN A 253 8.56 2.47 14.30
N ALA A 254 8.76 3.74 13.93
CA ALA A 254 10.05 4.41 14.08
C ALA A 254 10.46 4.55 15.55
N ASN A 255 9.54 4.96 16.41
CA ASN A 255 9.78 5.08 17.85
C ASN A 255 10.08 3.72 18.49
N LEU A 256 9.37 2.65 18.08
CA LEU A 256 9.65 1.30 18.55
C LEU A 256 11.01 0.81 18.08
N SER A 257 11.39 1.10 16.84
CA SER A 257 12.73 0.74 16.35
C SER A 257 13.82 1.47 17.13
N ASN A 258 13.66 2.76 17.41
CA ASN A 258 14.59 3.52 18.24
C ASN A 258 14.65 3.00 19.67
N PHE A 259 13.52 2.60 20.27
CA PHE A 259 13.48 1.97 21.59
C PHE A 259 14.27 0.68 21.60
N ILE A 260 14.05 -0.21 20.63
CA ILE A 260 14.78 -1.48 20.53
C ILE A 260 16.29 -1.24 20.35
N GLU A 261 16.67 -0.32 19.47
CA GLU A 261 18.08 -0.04 19.17
C GLU A 261 18.83 0.53 20.38
N ASN A 262 18.19 1.37 21.18
CA ASN A 262 18.84 2.04 22.31
C ASN A 262 18.76 1.26 23.63
N GLU A 263 17.63 0.61 23.90
CA GLU A 263 17.37 -0.03 25.19
C GLU A 263 17.63 -1.55 25.17
N MET A 264 17.64 -2.15 23.96
CA MET A 264 17.81 -3.61 23.78
C MET A 264 18.87 -3.93 22.70
N PRO A 265 20.09 -3.36 22.78
CA PRO A 265 21.11 -3.50 21.73
C PRO A 265 21.70 -4.91 21.61
N SER A 266 21.58 -5.73 22.67
CA SER A 266 22.15 -7.08 22.75
C SER A 266 21.17 -8.17 22.34
N GLU A 267 19.89 -7.86 22.22
CA GLU A 267 18.83 -8.80 21.92
C GLU A 267 18.49 -8.80 20.43
N TYR A 268 18.12 -10.00 19.93
CA TYR A 268 17.62 -10.15 18.56
C TYR A 268 16.10 -10.19 18.56
N ILE A 269 15.49 -9.24 17.87
CA ILE A 269 14.03 -9.16 17.76
C ILE A 269 13.57 -10.03 16.61
N LEU A 270 12.88 -11.12 16.92
CA LEU A 270 12.29 -12.03 15.93
C LEU A 270 10.98 -11.49 15.38
N ASN A 271 10.14 -10.89 16.23
CA ASN A 271 8.89 -10.26 15.85
C ASN A 271 8.62 -9.05 16.74
N LYS A 272 7.96 -8.03 16.16
CA LYS A 272 7.50 -6.85 16.88
C LYS A 272 6.12 -6.44 16.38
N GLU A 273 5.16 -6.25 17.30
CA GLU A 273 3.81 -5.84 16.98
C GLU A 273 3.33 -4.75 17.94
N ILE A 274 2.69 -3.71 17.39
CA ILE A 274 2.11 -2.61 18.16
C ILE A 274 0.59 -2.69 18.05
N ASN A 275 -0.08 -3.01 19.15
CA ASN A 275 -1.53 -2.96 19.22
C ASN A 275 -2.00 -1.64 19.82
N THR A 276 -2.31 -0.68 18.96
CA THR A 276 -2.76 0.66 19.37
C THR A 276 -4.12 0.67 20.06
N LYS A 277 -4.98 -0.31 19.80
CA LYS A 277 -6.30 -0.41 20.45
C LYS A 277 -6.19 -0.82 21.91
N ASN A 278 -5.38 -1.84 22.16
CA ASN A 278 -5.18 -2.39 23.51
C ASN A 278 -4.01 -1.70 24.23
N LYS A 279 -3.29 -0.82 23.54
CA LYS A 279 -2.05 -0.20 24.03
C LYS A 279 -1.05 -1.23 24.53
N THR A 280 -0.76 -2.27 23.72
CA THR A 280 0.27 -3.25 23.99
C THR A 280 1.34 -3.21 22.91
N ILE A 281 2.56 -3.53 23.31
CA ILE A 281 3.70 -3.76 22.44
C ILE A 281 4.16 -5.17 22.70
N ASP A 282 4.04 -6.04 21.70
CA ASP A 282 4.41 -7.44 21.77
C ASP A 282 5.77 -7.62 21.06
N LEU A 283 6.79 -8.07 21.80
CA LEU A 283 8.12 -8.36 21.30
C LEU A 283 8.44 -9.84 21.48
N VAL A 284 8.86 -10.50 20.41
CA VAL A 284 9.44 -11.85 20.48
C VAL A 284 10.93 -11.71 20.32
N ILE A 285 11.69 -12.10 21.34
CA ILE A 285 13.13 -11.90 21.40
C ILE A 285 13.89 -13.21 21.53
N ILE A 286 15.12 -13.20 21.01
CA ILE A 286 16.12 -14.25 21.18
C ILE A 286 17.38 -13.59 21.71
N GLY A 287 17.94 -14.10 22.80
CA GLY A 287 19.14 -13.53 23.38
C GLY A 287 19.28 -13.86 24.86
N ASN A 288 19.80 -12.90 25.62
CA ASN A 288 19.89 -13.05 27.06
C ASN A 288 18.51 -13.03 27.69
N THR A 289 18.34 -13.81 28.76
CA THR A 289 17.08 -13.78 29.51
C THR A 289 16.92 -12.43 30.21
N ILE A 290 15.85 -11.73 29.89
CA ILE A 290 15.44 -10.49 30.55
C ILE A 290 14.74 -10.88 31.85
N ASP A 291 15.24 -10.43 32.97
CA ASP A 291 14.63 -10.65 34.27
C ASP A 291 13.48 -9.64 34.56
N ASN A 292 12.70 -9.90 35.61
CA ASN A 292 11.57 -9.03 35.95
C ASN A 292 12.01 -7.57 36.25
N SER A 293 13.24 -7.37 36.78
CA SER A 293 13.73 -6.02 37.12
C SER A 293 14.14 -5.25 35.86
N GLU A 294 14.60 -5.96 34.86
CA GLU A 294 14.98 -5.43 33.55
C GLU A 294 13.73 -5.13 32.70
N GLU A 295 12.71 -6.00 32.76
CA GLU A 295 11.41 -5.77 32.12
C GLU A 295 10.74 -4.51 32.70
N GLU A 296 10.80 -4.28 34.02
CA GLU A 296 10.28 -3.05 34.64
C GLU A 296 10.99 -1.79 34.14
N LYS A 297 12.33 -1.84 33.99
CA LYS A 297 13.10 -0.71 33.43
C LYS A 297 12.73 -0.44 31.98
N LEU A 298 12.61 -1.49 31.17
CA LEU A 298 12.18 -1.38 29.78
C LEU A 298 10.74 -0.81 29.67
N GLN A 299 9.85 -1.25 30.56
CA GLN A 299 8.49 -0.73 30.64
C GLN A 299 8.47 0.77 31.00
N GLU A 300 9.36 1.23 31.87
CA GLU A 300 9.50 2.65 32.21
C GLU A 300 10.12 3.45 31.06
N ALA A 301 11.10 2.90 30.35
CA ALA A 301 11.78 3.52 29.23
C ALA A 301 10.81 3.82 28.05
N LEU A 302 9.77 3.04 27.86
CA LEU A 302 8.75 3.26 26.82
C LEU A 302 8.17 4.68 26.84
N LYS A 303 8.11 5.34 28.01
CA LYS A 303 7.62 6.71 28.14
C LYS A 303 8.45 7.72 27.36
N TYR A 304 9.75 7.48 27.23
CA TYR A 304 10.69 8.37 26.50
C TYR A 304 10.55 8.23 24.97
N TYR A 305 9.94 7.13 24.50
CA TYR A 305 9.73 6.84 23.09
C TYR A 305 8.27 7.04 22.65
N ASN A 306 7.52 7.91 23.32
CA ASN A 306 6.11 8.24 23.05
C ASN A 306 5.10 7.08 23.24
N PHE A 307 5.46 6.02 23.98
CA PHE A 307 4.58 4.92 24.34
C PHE A 307 4.04 5.03 25.78
N SER A 308 3.74 6.24 26.22
CA SER A 308 3.15 6.44 27.54
C SER A 308 1.81 5.72 27.68
N GLY A 309 1.69 4.83 28.67
CA GLY A 309 0.50 4.02 28.90
C GLY A 309 0.35 2.78 28.04
N TYR A 310 1.40 2.40 27.28
CA TYR A 310 1.49 1.09 26.62
C TYR A 310 2.10 0.08 27.58
N LYS A 311 1.60 -1.17 27.50
CA LYS A 311 2.16 -2.31 28.21
C LYS A 311 3.09 -3.07 27.31
N LEU A 312 4.33 -3.30 27.77
CA LEU A 312 5.28 -4.14 27.09
C LEU A 312 4.99 -5.62 27.44
N ILE A 313 4.97 -6.47 26.42
CA ILE A 313 4.83 -7.91 26.55
C ILE A 313 6.02 -8.53 25.83
N ILE A 314 6.93 -9.10 26.61
CA ILE A 314 8.12 -9.75 26.08
C ILE A 314 7.91 -11.25 26.10
N GLN A 315 8.00 -11.87 24.94
CA GLN A 315 8.02 -13.31 24.79
C GLN A 315 9.45 -13.71 24.45
N GLN A 316 10.07 -14.44 25.35
CA GLN A 316 11.47 -14.87 25.17
C GLN A 316 11.55 -16.39 25.16
N SER A 317 12.39 -16.94 24.27
CA SER A 317 12.73 -18.34 24.30
C SER A 317 13.81 -18.57 25.36
N THR A 318 13.59 -19.55 26.23
CA THR A 318 14.48 -19.87 27.33
C THR A 318 15.63 -20.81 26.94
N ASP A 319 15.56 -21.41 25.76
CA ASP A 319 16.61 -22.29 25.26
C ASP A 319 17.74 -21.49 24.62
N ASN A 320 18.95 -21.79 25.02
CA ASN A 320 20.17 -21.33 24.37
C ASN A 320 20.29 -22.03 23.01
N PHE A 321 20.00 -21.35 21.95
CA PHE A 321 20.27 -21.79 20.57
C PHE A 321 21.71 -21.35 20.16
N PRO A 322 22.77 -22.04 20.56
CA PRO A 322 24.13 -21.57 20.32
C PRO A 322 24.48 -21.43 18.84
N GLU A 323 23.87 -22.27 17.99
CA GLU A 323 24.08 -22.21 16.55
C GLU A 323 23.43 -20.96 15.94
N LEU A 324 22.22 -20.61 16.39
CA LEU A 324 21.52 -19.38 15.95
C LEU A 324 22.25 -18.14 16.46
N LYS A 325 22.68 -18.13 17.70
CA LYS A 325 23.49 -17.04 18.30
C LYS A 325 24.80 -16.85 17.54
N MET A 326 25.55 -17.91 17.25
CA MET A 326 26.74 -17.84 16.41
C MET A 326 26.51 -17.31 15.01
N TYR A 327 25.37 -17.67 14.41
CA TYR A 327 24.99 -17.16 13.09
C TYR A 327 24.68 -15.67 13.12
N LEU A 328 23.94 -15.22 14.13
CA LEU A 328 23.57 -13.82 14.34
C LEU A 328 24.80 -12.95 14.68
N ASP A 329 25.72 -13.46 15.52
CA ASP A 329 26.97 -12.77 15.85
C ASP A 329 27.87 -12.61 14.61
N LYS A 330 27.94 -13.62 13.73
CA LYS A 330 28.65 -13.51 12.45
C LYS A 330 28.10 -12.43 11.54
N ILE A 331 26.78 -12.25 11.51
CA ILE A 331 26.14 -11.19 10.72
C ILE A 331 26.50 -9.82 11.29
N LYS A 332 26.44 -9.64 12.62
CA LYS A 332 26.84 -8.39 13.29
C LYS A 332 28.33 -8.03 13.02
N GLU A 333 29.23 -9.02 13.02
CA GLU A 333 30.65 -8.81 12.71
C GLU A 333 30.88 -8.42 11.23
N GLN A 334 30.10 -8.98 10.30
CA GLN A 334 30.17 -8.61 8.88
C GLN A 334 29.66 -7.20 8.60
N ASP A 335 28.59 -6.75 9.29
CA ASP A 335 28.09 -5.38 9.15
C ASP A 335 29.01 -4.33 9.78
N SER A 336 29.75 -4.67 10.86
CA SER A 336 30.69 -3.74 11.48
C SER A 336 31.97 -3.51 10.65
N GLY A 337 32.30 -4.39 9.72
CA GLY A 337 33.45 -4.25 8.79
C GLY A 337 33.19 -3.38 7.57
N PHE A 338 31.96 -2.97 7.30
CA PHE A 338 31.55 -2.24 6.08
C PHE A 338 31.10 -0.78 6.32
N ILE A 339 31.35 -0.23 7.51
CA ILE A 339 30.96 1.14 7.90
C ILE A 339 31.89 2.23 7.32
N GLY A 340 32.60 1.95 6.23
CA GLY A 340 33.45 2.96 5.57
C GLY A 340 32.79 3.74 4.43
N ASP A 341 31.82 3.19 3.67
CA ASP A 341 31.39 3.77 2.40
C ASP A 341 29.87 3.75 2.10
N LEU A 342 28.98 3.50 3.06
CA LEU A 342 27.54 3.34 2.79
C LEU A 342 26.60 4.12 3.73
N GLU A 343 26.95 5.38 4.07
CA GLU A 343 26.00 6.29 4.74
C GLU A 343 24.79 6.73 3.87
N ILE A 344 24.70 6.30 2.61
CA ILE A 344 23.65 6.76 1.67
C ILE A 344 22.53 5.71 1.47
N ASN A 345 22.63 4.49 2.00
CA ASN A 345 21.64 3.42 1.71
C ASN A 345 20.82 2.89 2.90
N LYS A 346 20.88 3.52 4.08
CA LYS A 346 19.97 3.16 5.21
C LYS A 346 18.49 3.52 5.00
N GLY A 347 18.12 4.03 3.80
CA GLY A 347 16.75 4.37 3.43
C GLY A 347 16.07 3.41 2.43
N LYS A 348 16.75 2.34 1.99
CA LYS A 348 16.17 1.37 1.06
C LYS A 348 16.28 -0.06 1.60
N ALA A 349 15.70 -0.31 2.74
CA ALA A 349 15.29 -1.68 3.06
C ALA A 349 14.17 -2.03 2.06
N ASN A 350 14.42 -3.03 1.23
CA ASN A 350 13.49 -3.59 0.26
C ASN A 350 12.20 -4.04 0.98
N SER A 351 11.21 -3.15 1.04
CA SER A 351 9.90 -3.45 1.64
C SER A 351 9.06 -4.43 0.81
N SER A 352 9.55 -4.89 -0.34
CA SER A 352 8.81 -5.77 -1.24
C SER A 352 9.02 -7.27 -1.01
N SER A 353 10.20 -7.69 -0.52
CA SER A 353 10.48 -9.09 -0.20
C SER A 353 9.93 -9.50 1.17
N ASN A 354 9.94 -8.61 2.15
CA ASN A 354 9.47 -8.88 3.51
C ASN A 354 7.98 -9.22 3.64
N ASN A 355 7.12 -8.66 2.78
CA ASN A 355 5.67 -8.89 2.90
C ASN A 355 5.24 -10.31 2.52
N ASN A 356 5.89 -10.92 1.52
CA ASN A 356 5.57 -12.30 1.10
C ASN A 356 6.04 -13.31 2.15
N VAL A 357 7.26 -13.14 2.64
CA VAL A 357 7.82 -13.99 3.70
C VAL A 357 7.00 -13.84 4.98
N THR A 358 6.65 -12.61 5.38
CA THR A 358 5.83 -12.37 6.57
C THR A 358 4.43 -12.96 6.46
N SER A 359 3.78 -12.86 5.28
CA SER A 359 2.47 -13.47 5.07
C SER A 359 2.54 -15.00 5.08
N ALA A 360 3.59 -15.58 4.50
CA ALA A 360 3.85 -17.02 4.54
C ALA A 360 4.13 -17.51 5.96
N LEU A 361 4.95 -16.77 6.73
CA LEU A 361 5.20 -17.03 8.15
C LEU A 361 3.90 -17.06 8.95
N ASN A 362 3.08 -16.01 8.86
CA ASN A 362 1.82 -15.92 9.61
C ASN A 362 0.84 -17.04 9.23
N SER A 363 0.76 -17.37 7.93
CA SER A 363 -0.09 -18.46 7.43
C SER A 363 0.34 -19.82 7.99
N VAL A 364 1.64 -20.10 7.96
CA VAL A 364 2.19 -21.37 8.47
C VAL A 364 2.12 -21.42 9.99
N THR A 365 2.47 -20.35 10.68
CA THR A 365 2.41 -20.25 12.15
C THR A 365 1.01 -20.53 12.68
N SER A 366 -0.02 -19.97 12.06
CA SER A 366 -1.42 -20.18 12.48
C SER A 366 -1.94 -21.58 12.15
N SER A 367 -1.40 -22.24 11.14
CA SER A 367 -1.86 -23.56 10.69
C SER A 367 -1.17 -24.75 11.38
N LEU A 368 0.07 -24.54 11.90
CA LEU A 368 0.86 -25.60 12.52
C LEU A 368 0.19 -26.26 13.73
N PRO A 369 -0.35 -25.51 14.74
CA PRO A 369 -0.99 -26.14 15.91
C PRO A 369 -2.25 -26.94 15.55
N GLY A 370 -2.95 -26.55 14.49
CA GLY A 370 -4.14 -27.30 14.02
C GLY A 370 -3.82 -28.52 13.16
N LYS A 371 -2.57 -28.67 12.72
CA LYS A 371 -2.14 -29.76 11.86
C LYS A 371 -1.29 -30.80 12.59
N PHE A 372 -0.65 -30.40 13.68
CA PHE A 372 0.19 -31.23 14.52
C PHE A 372 -0.23 -31.04 15.98
N ASP A 373 -0.99 -32.00 16.54
CA ASP A 373 -1.62 -31.90 17.87
C ASP A 373 -0.62 -31.76 19.02
N ASP A 374 0.65 -32.03 18.77
CA ASP A 374 1.72 -32.01 19.77
C ASP A 374 2.41 -30.64 19.91
N ILE A 375 2.08 -29.71 19.02
CA ILE A 375 2.61 -28.35 19.02
C ILE A 375 1.76 -27.47 19.96
N THR A 376 2.39 -26.92 20.98
CA THR A 376 1.75 -26.04 21.97
C THR A 376 1.78 -24.59 21.54
N ARG A 377 2.94 -24.13 21.04
CA ARG A 377 3.14 -22.75 20.58
C ARG A 377 4.10 -22.71 19.40
N VAL A 378 3.92 -21.72 18.52
CA VAL A 378 4.82 -21.45 17.41
C VAL A 378 5.17 -19.96 17.42
N TYR A 379 6.44 -19.65 17.53
CA TYR A 379 6.95 -18.30 17.30
C TYR A 379 7.60 -18.26 15.92
N SER A 380 7.38 -17.18 15.19
CA SER A 380 8.00 -17.01 13.88
C SER A 380 8.33 -15.55 13.63
N GLY A 381 9.34 -15.31 12.80
CA GLY A 381 9.75 -13.98 12.40
C GLY A 381 10.81 -14.02 11.32
N VAL A 382 11.31 -12.85 10.94
CA VAL A 382 12.35 -12.68 9.93
C VAL A 382 13.53 -11.98 10.58
N LEU A 383 14.69 -12.63 10.53
CA LEU A 383 15.95 -12.02 10.93
C LEU A 383 16.56 -11.22 9.77
N ASP A 384 17.58 -10.42 10.08
CA ASP A 384 18.34 -9.67 9.08
C ASP A 384 18.76 -10.56 7.91
N ASN A 385 18.76 -10.03 6.68
CA ASN A 385 18.91 -10.76 5.42
C ASN A 385 17.73 -11.66 5.03
N GLU A 386 16.50 -11.36 5.50
CA GLU A 386 15.27 -12.05 5.09
C GLU A 386 15.25 -13.54 5.44
N LEU A 387 15.97 -13.97 6.48
CA LEU A 387 15.99 -15.35 6.93
C LEU A 387 14.74 -15.65 7.78
N PRO A 388 13.79 -16.47 7.32
CA PRO A 388 12.66 -16.89 8.12
C PRO A 388 13.10 -17.84 9.25
N VAL A 389 12.58 -17.62 10.45
CA VAL A 389 12.88 -18.45 11.63
C VAL A 389 11.57 -18.89 12.27
N PHE A 390 11.53 -20.17 12.68
CA PHE A 390 10.48 -20.76 13.48
C PHE A 390 11.05 -21.33 14.76
N ILE A 391 10.40 -21.08 15.88
CA ILE A 391 10.63 -21.74 17.17
C ILE A 391 9.32 -22.46 17.52
N ILE A 392 9.37 -23.77 17.62
CA ILE A 392 8.20 -24.64 17.78
C ILE A 392 8.28 -25.30 19.15
N ASN A 393 7.36 -24.88 20.03
CA ASN A 393 7.24 -25.49 21.35
C ASN A 393 6.29 -26.71 21.28
N HIS A 394 6.68 -27.78 21.96
CA HIS A 394 5.96 -29.04 21.95
C HIS A 394 5.88 -29.68 23.33
N SER A 395 4.81 -30.42 23.59
CA SER A 395 4.51 -31.03 24.89
C SER A 395 5.05 -32.45 25.06
N LYS A 396 5.29 -33.19 23.97
CA LYS A 396 5.71 -34.60 24.01
C LYS A 396 7.22 -34.78 23.94
N ASP A 397 7.72 -35.91 24.49
CA ASP A 397 9.12 -36.30 24.42
C ASP A 397 9.61 -36.61 23.00
N TYR A 398 8.71 -37.03 22.13
CA TYR A 398 8.98 -37.33 20.73
C TYR A 398 7.96 -36.66 19.82
N ILE A 399 8.44 -35.94 18.84
CA ILE A 399 7.66 -35.32 17.77
C ILE A 399 8.27 -35.67 16.42
N ASP A 400 7.43 -35.71 15.38
CA ASP A 400 7.90 -35.94 14.02
C ASP A 400 8.44 -34.63 13.41
N LYS A 401 9.71 -34.32 13.76
CA LYS A 401 10.41 -33.13 13.28
C LYS A 401 10.51 -33.09 11.75
N ASP A 402 10.66 -34.25 11.11
CA ASP A 402 10.83 -34.35 9.66
C ASP A 402 9.51 -33.97 8.94
N ALA A 403 8.37 -34.43 9.44
CA ALA A 403 7.07 -34.04 8.88
C ALA A 403 6.79 -32.55 9.06
N ILE A 404 7.12 -31.96 10.21
CA ILE A 404 6.95 -30.54 10.47
C ILE A 404 7.88 -29.71 9.58
N ASN A 405 9.16 -30.07 9.48
CA ASN A 405 10.12 -29.44 8.57
C ASN A 405 9.65 -29.50 7.11
N ALA A 406 9.23 -30.68 6.64
CA ALA A 406 8.74 -30.85 5.29
C ALA A 406 7.51 -29.96 5.01
N TYR A 407 6.62 -29.82 5.99
CA TYR A 407 5.46 -28.95 5.86
C TYR A 407 5.84 -27.47 5.75
N ILE A 408 6.73 -26.97 6.61
CA ILE A 408 7.17 -25.56 6.58
C ILE A 408 7.93 -25.26 5.29
N LEU A 409 8.90 -26.13 4.94
CA LEU A 409 9.77 -25.95 3.76
C LEU A 409 9.04 -26.23 2.44
N SER A 410 7.83 -26.78 2.45
CA SER A 410 6.99 -26.92 1.26
C SER A 410 6.50 -25.58 0.71
N ASN A 411 6.48 -24.53 1.54
CA ASN A 411 6.17 -23.19 1.09
C ASN A 411 7.39 -22.59 0.35
N PRO A 412 7.23 -22.13 -0.91
CA PRO A 412 8.34 -21.59 -1.71
C PRO A 412 9.09 -20.43 -1.05
N GLU A 413 8.39 -19.58 -0.29
CA GLU A 413 8.95 -18.41 0.40
C GLU A 413 9.73 -18.76 1.68
N LEU A 414 9.54 -19.99 2.19
CA LEU A 414 10.12 -20.47 3.45
C LEU A 414 11.19 -21.56 3.25
N LYS A 415 11.65 -21.80 2.03
CA LYS A 415 12.64 -22.86 1.71
C LYS A 415 13.94 -22.74 2.50
N ASN A 416 14.34 -21.56 2.86
CA ASN A 416 15.55 -21.27 3.64
C ASN A 416 15.27 -21.08 5.13
N ALA A 417 14.04 -21.36 5.59
CA ALA A 417 13.66 -21.15 6.99
C ALA A 417 14.51 -22.01 7.92
N LYS A 418 14.92 -21.41 9.04
CA LYS A 418 15.53 -22.13 10.16
C LYS A 418 14.45 -22.49 11.17
N ILE A 419 14.40 -23.77 11.55
CA ILE A 419 13.35 -24.33 12.40
C ILE A 419 13.99 -24.94 13.64
N TYR A 420 13.58 -24.43 14.79
CA TYR A 420 14.04 -24.85 16.11
C TYR A 420 12.88 -25.48 16.89
N PHE A 421 13.17 -26.54 17.66
CA PHE A 421 12.17 -27.26 18.44
C PHE A 421 12.55 -27.18 19.92
N GLU A 422 11.61 -26.75 20.73
CA GLU A 422 11.76 -26.58 22.17
C GLU A 422 10.70 -27.41 22.89
N LYS A 423 11.13 -28.22 23.88
CA LYS A 423 10.18 -28.96 24.73
C LYS A 423 9.70 -28.09 25.86
N GLU A 424 8.40 -27.98 26.03
CA GLU A 424 7.80 -27.20 27.10
C GLU A 424 7.92 -27.97 28.44
N ASP A 425 8.68 -27.41 29.41
CA ASP A 425 8.81 -27.99 30.74
C ASP A 425 7.51 -27.86 31.51
N SER A 426 6.89 -28.98 31.90
CA SER A 426 5.62 -29.07 32.60
C SER A 426 5.59 -28.42 34.02
N ASN A 427 6.69 -27.80 34.46
CA ASN A 427 6.84 -27.24 35.80
C ASN A 427 6.62 -25.73 35.94
N LYS A 428 6.19 -25.02 34.86
CA LYS A 428 5.99 -23.54 34.90
C LYS A 428 4.53 -23.08 34.92
N GLU A 429 3.56 -23.97 35.13
CA GLU A 429 2.11 -23.60 35.10
C GLU A 429 1.52 -23.20 36.47
N ASN A 430 2.26 -22.70 37.44
CA ASN A 430 1.67 -22.25 38.72
C ASN A 430 2.25 -20.92 39.23
N THR A 431 2.04 -19.84 38.47
CA THR A 431 1.96 -18.49 39.06
C THR A 431 0.92 -17.68 38.31
N LYS A 432 -0.37 -17.95 38.62
CA LYS A 432 -1.43 -16.95 38.42
C LYS A 432 -1.29 -15.92 39.56
N PRO A 433 -1.18 -14.63 39.26
CA PRO A 433 -1.41 -13.62 40.30
C PRO A 433 -2.89 -13.57 40.63
N GLN A 434 -3.17 -13.58 41.88
CA GLN A 434 -4.47 -13.27 42.50
C GLN A 434 -4.87 -11.82 42.21
#